data_5d02866066d9ce933805e3ce112555f2
#
_entry.id   5d02866066d9ce933805e3ce112555f2
#
_cell.length_a   1.000
_cell.length_b   1.000
_cell.length_c   1.000
_cell.angle_alpha   90.00
_cell.angle_beta   90.00
_cell.angle_gamma   90.00
#
_symmetry.space_group_name_H-M   'P 1'
#
loop_
_entity.id
_entity.type
_entity.pdbx_description
1 polymer ?
#
loop_
_entity_poly.entity_id
_entity_poly.type
_entity_poly.pdbx_seq_one_letter_code
_entity_poly.pdbx_strand_id
1 'polypeptide(L)'
;RSMDAASLASRILRTLQRRPSVVFPLSDLALEMGMMERSGKILTKAAMDILRSAGHVNEIKPEQYQLAMEENLVEGILQLTSSGTGYVVPGGGADDVFVKESNLGTSFGGDKVRVQLFPTRNKRKLEGQVVAVVQRARDRYVGTLQVTPQHAFLVTDTRKVGPDFYIPLKQLAGGKDGDMVVVELTKWDDAEQHPQGKVVEVLGERGDHDTEIHAILHEYGLPYHFPEAVEKETEAIPETLDPKEIKRRRDLRDTLTFTIDPV
;
A
#
# COMPACT_ATOMS: atom_id res chain seq x y z
N ARG A 1 -13.80 -5.87 47.55
CA ARG A 1 -14.41 -6.85 46.61
C ARG A 1 -13.28 -7.68 46.05
N SER A 2 -13.26 -8.99 46.30
CA SER A 2 -12.27 -9.86 45.66
C SER A 2 -12.49 -9.82 44.15
N MET A 3 -11.42 -9.61 43.38
CA MET A 3 -11.47 -9.62 41.92
C MET A 3 -11.70 -11.07 41.47
N ASP A 4 -12.72 -11.30 40.67
CA ASP A 4 -12.97 -12.60 40.06
C ASP A 4 -12.21 -12.76 38.70
N ALA A 5 -12.13 -13.98 38.19
CA ALA A 5 -11.40 -14.29 36.96
C ALA A 5 -11.98 -13.57 35.73
N ALA A 6 -13.30 -13.35 35.69
CA ALA A 6 -13.95 -12.68 34.57
C ALA A 6 -13.63 -11.17 34.52
N SER A 7 -13.66 -10.52 35.69
CA SER A 7 -13.25 -9.11 35.81
C SER A 7 -11.77 -8.92 35.48
N LEU A 8 -10.92 -9.85 35.92
CA LEU A 8 -9.50 -9.84 35.61
C LEU A 8 -9.28 -10.07 34.08
N ALA A 9 -9.99 -11.01 33.47
CA ALA A 9 -9.94 -11.27 32.03
C ALA A 9 -10.25 -10.01 31.23
N SER A 10 -11.29 -9.27 31.62
CA SER A 10 -11.64 -7.99 30.94
C SER A 10 -10.55 -6.91 31.08
N ARG A 11 -9.81 -6.90 32.19
CA ARG A 11 -8.66 -5.99 32.37
C ARG A 11 -7.47 -6.42 31.52
N ILE A 12 -7.14 -7.71 31.51
CA ILE A 12 -6.07 -8.27 30.70
C ILE A 12 -6.35 -8.01 29.23
N LEU A 13 -7.56 -8.28 28.75
CA LEU A 13 -7.94 -8.06 27.36
C LEU A 13 -7.68 -6.61 26.92
N ARG A 14 -8.03 -5.63 27.74
CA ARG A 14 -7.74 -4.21 27.47
C ARG A 14 -6.24 -3.91 27.41
N THR A 15 -5.43 -4.60 28.17
CA THR A 15 -3.98 -4.47 28.13
C THR A 15 -3.39 -5.06 26.84
N LEU A 16 -3.83 -6.26 26.47
CA LEU A 16 -3.43 -6.92 25.22
C LEU A 16 -3.84 -6.11 23.99
N GLN A 17 -5.05 -5.54 23.99
CA GLN A 17 -5.57 -4.70 22.93
C GLN A 17 -4.78 -3.40 22.70
N ARG A 18 -4.03 -2.92 23.69
CA ARG A 18 -3.12 -1.77 23.53
C ARG A 18 -1.81 -2.13 22.80
N ARG A 19 -1.45 -3.41 22.78
CA ARG A 19 -0.22 -3.96 22.22
C ARG A 19 -0.51 -5.28 21.49
N PRO A 20 -1.32 -5.26 20.43
CA PRO A 20 -1.93 -6.46 19.84
C PRO A 20 -0.92 -7.45 19.23
N SER A 21 0.23 -6.95 18.77
CA SER A 21 1.30 -7.79 18.18
C SER A 21 2.28 -8.36 19.19
N VAL A 22 2.17 -7.96 20.47
CA VAL A 22 3.11 -8.42 21.52
C VAL A 22 2.68 -9.78 22.05
N VAL A 23 3.65 -10.69 22.17
CA VAL A 23 3.48 -11.95 22.91
C VAL A 23 3.79 -11.71 24.36
N PHE A 24 2.82 -11.97 25.22
CA PHE A 24 2.93 -11.77 26.67
C PHE A 24 3.13 -13.09 27.40
N PRO A 25 4.24 -13.28 28.13
CA PRO A 25 4.33 -14.34 29.13
C PRO A 25 3.29 -14.16 30.22
N LEU A 26 2.76 -15.25 30.77
CA LEU A 26 1.79 -15.23 31.88
C LEU A 26 2.34 -14.47 33.09
N SER A 27 3.65 -14.59 33.37
CA SER A 27 4.35 -13.87 34.43
C SER A 27 4.25 -12.35 34.29
N ASP A 28 4.40 -11.85 33.07
CA ASP A 28 4.38 -10.41 32.78
C ASP A 28 2.97 -9.85 32.89
N LEU A 29 1.96 -10.62 32.45
CA LEU A 29 0.56 -10.27 32.67
C LEU A 29 0.20 -10.25 34.14
N ALA A 30 0.68 -11.23 34.92
CA ALA A 30 0.46 -11.25 36.38
C ALA A 30 1.12 -10.04 37.05
N LEU A 31 2.33 -9.67 36.65
CA LEU A 31 3.03 -8.48 37.13
C LEU A 31 2.26 -7.19 36.79
N GLU A 32 1.85 -7.03 35.56
CA GLU A 32 1.14 -5.84 35.07
C GLU A 32 -0.26 -5.69 35.73
N MET A 33 -0.88 -6.80 36.11
CA MET A 33 -2.13 -6.81 36.83
C MET A 33 -1.96 -6.65 38.35
N GLY A 34 -0.73 -6.68 38.87
CA GLY A 34 -0.45 -6.64 40.32
C GLY A 34 -0.77 -7.98 41.04
N MET A 35 -0.75 -9.10 40.31
CA MET A 35 -1.14 -10.45 40.77
C MET A 35 0.08 -11.36 40.95
N MET A 36 1.09 -10.91 41.70
CA MET A 36 2.36 -11.64 41.86
C MET A 36 2.32 -12.78 42.84
N GLU A 37 1.35 -12.78 43.76
CA GLU A 37 1.16 -13.85 44.74
C GLU A 37 0.69 -15.15 44.04
N ARG A 38 0.88 -16.29 44.72
CA ARG A 38 0.51 -17.60 44.19
C ARG A 38 -0.97 -17.67 43.78
N SER A 39 -1.86 -17.12 44.62
CA SER A 39 -3.30 -17.02 44.34
C SER A 39 -3.59 -16.12 43.15
N GLY A 40 -2.87 -15.00 43.02
CA GLY A 40 -2.99 -14.06 41.91
C GLY A 40 -2.54 -14.64 40.55
N LYS A 41 -1.47 -15.43 40.55
CA LYS A 41 -1.01 -16.15 39.35
C LYS A 41 -2.01 -17.19 38.88
N ILE A 42 -2.62 -17.94 39.81
CA ILE A 42 -3.68 -18.90 39.50
C ILE A 42 -4.89 -18.17 38.90
N LEU A 43 -5.29 -17.05 39.49
CA LEU A 43 -6.39 -16.24 38.99
C LEU A 43 -6.09 -15.67 37.59
N THR A 44 -4.85 -15.22 37.35
CA THR A 44 -4.42 -14.74 36.04
C THR A 44 -4.49 -15.86 34.99
N LYS A 45 -4.06 -17.07 35.34
CA LYS A 45 -4.18 -18.23 34.44
C LYS A 45 -5.64 -18.56 34.14
N ALA A 46 -6.52 -18.58 35.13
CA ALA A 46 -7.95 -18.77 34.93
C ALA A 46 -8.58 -17.69 34.04
N ALA A 47 -8.16 -16.43 34.20
CA ALA A 47 -8.59 -15.34 33.32
C ALA A 47 -8.11 -15.52 31.87
N MET A 48 -6.87 -16.00 31.64
CA MET A 48 -6.36 -16.31 30.33
C MET A 48 -7.08 -17.50 29.68
N ASP A 49 -7.46 -18.51 30.47
CA ASP A 49 -8.25 -19.65 29.99
C ASP A 49 -9.65 -19.21 29.53
N ILE A 50 -10.26 -18.26 30.23
CA ILE A 50 -11.53 -17.63 29.78
C ILE A 50 -11.34 -16.92 28.46
N LEU A 51 -10.31 -16.08 28.33
CA LEU A 51 -10.04 -15.33 27.09
C LEU A 51 -9.70 -16.26 25.91
N ARG A 52 -8.96 -17.33 26.16
CA ARG A 52 -8.64 -18.34 25.15
C ARG A 52 -9.89 -19.11 24.70
N SER A 53 -10.73 -19.53 25.61
CA SER A 53 -11.97 -20.24 25.31
C SER A 53 -12.99 -19.37 24.57
N ALA A 54 -12.95 -18.05 24.82
CA ALA A 54 -13.75 -17.05 24.10
C ALA A 54 -13.16 -16.65 22.73
N GLY A 55 -11.98 -17.17 22.35
CA GLY A 55 -11.33 -16.82 21.09
C GLY A 55 -10.61 -15.47 21.08
N HIS A 56 -10.49 -14.79 22.21
CA HIS A 56 -9.86 -13.45 22.28
C HIS A 56 -8.33 -13.49 22.29
N VAL A 57 -7.73 -14.62 22.64
CA VAL A 57 -6.28 -14.80 22.70
C VAL A 57 -5.85 -16.16 22.17
N ASN A 58 -4.67 -16.19 21.57
CA ASN A 58 -3.98 -17.41 21.15
C ASN A 58 -2.81 -17.71 22.08
N GLU A 59 -2.64 -18.94 22.50
CA GLU A 59 -1.45 -19.42 23.18
C GLU A 59 -0.41 -19.85 22.13
N ILE A 60 0.62 -19.02 21.94
CA ILE A 60 1.65 -19.23 20.88
C ILE A 60 2.69 -20.27 21.32
N LYS A 61 3.03 -20.27 22.64
CA LYS A 61 3.85 -21.25 23.34
C LYS A 61 3.27 -21.43 24.73
N PRO A 62 3.63 -22.49 25.48
CA PRO A 62 3.16 -22.68 26.84
C PRO A 62 3.30 -21.41 27.69
N GLU A 63 2.18 -20.93 28.23
CA GLU A 63 2.09 -19.70 29.04
C GLU A 63 2.53 -18.41 28.33
N GLN A 64 2.53 -18.39 26.99
CA GLN A 64 2.80 -17.21 26.17
C GLN A 64 1.58 -16.91 25.30
N TYR A 65 0.97 -15.77 25.49
CA TYR A 65 -0.30 -15.40 24.90
C TYR A 65 -0.16 -14.17 24.03
N GLN A 66 -0.89 -14.18 22.93
CA GLN A 66 -1.05 -13.04 22.02
C GLN A 66 -2.53 -12.83 21.78
N LEU A 67 -2.93 -11.57 21.57
CA LEU A 67 -4.30 -11.26 21.17
C LEU A 67 -4.66 -12.03 19.90
N ALA A 68 -5.82 -12.69 19.88
CA ALA A 68 -6.34 -13.32 18.68
C ALA A 68 -6.66 -12.23 17.65
N MET A 69 -6.04 -12.30 16.48
CA MET A 69 -6.10 -11.24 15.48
C MET A 69 -7.42 -11.22 14.67
N GLU A 70 -8.34 -12.13 14.92
CA GLU A 70 -9.59 -12.24 14.15
C GLU A 70 -10.67 -11.24 14.57
N GLU A 71 -10.63 -10.71 15.77
CA GLU A 71 -11.57 -9.67 16.23
C GLU A 71 -11.00 -8.28 15.95
N ASN A 72 -11.69 -7.50 15.13
CA ASN A 72 -11.37 -6.12 14.71
C ASN A 72 -10.38 -5.98 13.54
N LEU A 73 -10.40 -6.91 12.60
CA LEU A 73 -9.71 -6.74 11.31
C LEU A 73 -10.65 -6.08 10.30
N VAL A 74 -10.14 -5.08 9.62
CA VAL A 74 -10.86 -4.38 8.54
C VAL A 74 -9.99 -4.43 7.28
N GLU A 75 -10.58 -4.81 6.15
CA GLU A 75 -9.93 -4.69 4.85
C GLU A 75 -10.47 -3.49 4.09
N GLY A 76 -9.59 -2.78 3.42
CA GLY A 76 -9.96 -1.63 2.61
C GLY A 76 -8.80 -1.13 1.76
N ILE A 77 -9.07 -0.08 1.00
CA ILE A 77 -8.09 0.58 0.14
C ILE A 77 -7.40 1.68 0.95
N LEU A 78 -6.07 1.66 0.96
CA LEU A 78 -5.25 2.66 1.63
C LEU A 78 -5.15 3.93 0.79
N GLN A 79 -5.53 5.05 1.36
CA GLN A 79 -5.34 6.38 0.80
C GLN A 79 -4.33 7.14 1.66
N LEU A 80 -3.18 7.49 1.09
CA LEU A 80 -2.16 8.28 1.77
C LEU A 80 -2.44 9.78 1.61
N THR A 81 -2.17 10.53 2.66
CA THR A 81 -2.20 11.99 2.66
C THR A 81 -0.83 12.56 2.34
N SER A 82 -0.77 13.84 2.00
CA SER A 82 0.51 14.56 1.79
C SER A 82 1.37 14.64 3.06
N SER A 83 0.77 14.45 4.24
CA SER A 83 1.50 14.42 5.52
C SER A 83 2.09 13.05 5.86
N GLY A 84 1.92 12.03 5.00
CA GLY A 84 2.42 10.66 5.24
C GLY A 84 1.51 9.78 6.09
N THR A 85 0.38 10.29 6.58
CA THR A 85 -0.63 9.47 7.25
C THR A 85 -1.56 8.82 6.24
N GLY A 86 -2.32 7.79 6.65
CA GLY A 86 -3.25 7.08 5.78
C GLY A 86 -4.66 6.98 6.33
N TYR A 87 -5.59 6.79 5.41
CA TYR A 87 -6.96 6.36 5.68
C TYR A 87 -7.22 5.07 4.91
N VAL A 88 -7.69 4.06 5.61
CA VAL A 88 -8.14 2.83 4.96
C VAL A 88 -9.64 2.92 4.80
N VAL A 89 -10.10 2.90 3.56
CA VAL A 89 -11.50 3.00 3.16
C VAL A 89 -12.06 1.60 2.97
N PRO A 90 -12.87 1.09 3.91
CA PRO A 90 -13.53 -0.19 3.74
C PRO A 90 -14.65 -0.09 2.69
N GLY A 91 -14.98 -1.18 2.05
CA GLY A 91 -16.16 -1.24 1.20
C GLY A 91 -17.47 -1.20 2.01
N GLY A 92 -18.61 -0.91 1.33
CA GLY A 92 -19.95 -1.08 1.92
C GLY A 92 -20.43 0.03 2.86
N GLY A 93 -19.78 1.22 2.86
CA GLY A 93 -20.24 2.37 3.65
C GLY A 93 -19.84 2.33 5.14
N ALA A 94 -18.84 1.52 5.49
CA ALA A 94 -18.23 1.54 6.81
C ALA A 94 -17.33 2.78 6.99
N ASP A 95 -17.09 3.17 8.24
CA ASP A 95 -16.25 4.32 8.58
C ASP A 95 -14.78 4.07 8.21
N ASP A 96 -14.12 5.12 7.72
CA ASP A 96 -12.69 5.09 7.40
C ASP A 96 -11.82 4.86 8.64
N VAL A 97 -10.76 4.09 8.46
CA VAL A 97 -9.79 3.81 9.52
C VAL A 97 -8.55 4.69 9.34
N PHE A 98 -8.29 5.54 10.31
CA PHE A 98 -7.06 6.34 10.35
C PHE A 98 -5.86 5.47 10.69
N VAL A 99 -4.77 5.62 9.94
CA VAL A 99 -3.50 4.90 10.15
C VAL A 99 -2.36 5.91 10.19
N LYS A 100 -1.61 5.92 11.29
CA LYS A 100 -0.41 6.76 11.41
C LYS A 100 0.67 6.26 10.46
N GLU A 101 1.58 7.14 10.06
CA GLU A 101 2.73 6.81 9.22
C GLU A 101 3.53 5.60 9.78
N SER A 102 3.81 5.59 11.08
CA SER A 102 4.51 4.48 11.76
C SER A 102 3.76 3.14 11.75
N ASN A 103 2.47 3.14 11.40
CA ASN A 103 1.60 1.97 11.43
C ASN A 103 1.20 1.50 10.00
N LEU A 104 1.78 2.11 8.96
CA LEU A 104 1.49 1.76 7.57
C LEU A 104 2.17 0.45 7.13
N GLY A 105 3.19 0.01 7.86
CA GLY A 105 3.96 -1.18 7.49
C GLY A 105 4.61 -1.01 6.11
N THR A 106 4.54 -2.05 5.30
CA THR A 106 5.09 -2.07 3.93
C THR A 106 4.02 -1.78 2.87
N SER A 107 3.08 -0.86 3.13
CA SER A 107 2.00 -0.54 2.20
C SER A 107 2.21 0.76 1.44
N PHE A 108 1.73 0.78 0.20
CA PHE A 108 1.68 1.96 -0.65
C PHE A 108 0.25 2.51 -0.76
N GLY A 109 0.13 3.76 -1.17
CA GLY A 109 -1.17 4.34 -1.52
C GLY A 109 -1.85 3.56 -2.64
N GLY A 110 -3.12 3.25 -2.45
CA GLY A 110 -3.93 2.44 -3.36
C GLY A 110 -3.94 0.94 -3.04
N ASP A 111 -3.02 0.43 -2.22
CA ASP A 111 -3.00 -0.99 -1.86
C ASP A 111 -4.28 -1.39 -1.11
N LYS A 112 -4.76 -2.60 -1.38
CA LYS A 112 -5.74 -3.24 -0.51
C LYS A 112 -5.01 -3.83 0.68
N VAL A 113 -5.33 -3.34 1.86
CA VAL A 113 -4.66 -3.69 3.10
C VAL A 113 -5.64 -4.27 4.12
N ARG A 114 -5.09 -5.04 5.05
CA ARG A 114 -5.80 -5.51 6.25
C ARG A 114 -5.25 -4.74 7.44
N VAL A 115 -6.16 -4.12 8.18
CA VAL A 115 -5.86 -3.26 9.33
C VAL A 115 -6.39 -3.89 10.60
N GLN A 116 -5.54 -3.98 11.61
CA GLN A 116 -5.93 -4.28 12.98
C GLN A 116 -6.39 -2.98 13.65
N LEU A 117 -7.65 -2.91 14.05
CA LEU A 117 -8.18 -1.74 14.76
C LEU A 117 -7.64 -1.68 16.19
N PHE A 118 -7.31 -0.47 16.62
CA PHE A 118 -7.01 -0.20 18.02
C PHE A 118 -8.28 -0.04 18.84
N PRO A 119 -8.24 -0.41 20.13
CA PRO A 119 -9.36 -0.19 21.03
C PRO A 119 -9.65 1.30 21.16
N THR A 120 -10.84 1.72 20.81
CA THR A 120 -11.26 3.11 20.94
C THR A 120 -12.50 3.22 21.81
N ARG A 121 -12.57 4.26 22.64
CA ARG A 121 -13.78 4.66 23.36
C ARG A 121 -14.72 5.49 22.46
N ASN A 122 -14.18 6.06 21.40
CA ASN A 122 -14.92 6.91 20.46
C ASN A 122 -15.13 6.18 19.14
N LYS A 123 -16.31 5.63 18.94
CA LYS A 123 -16.69 4.90 17.73
C LYS A 123 -16.61 5.74 16.43
N ARG A 124 -16.48 7.07 16.53
CA ARG A 124 -16.41 7.97 15.37
C ARG A 124 -14.97 8.18 14.86
N LYS A 125 -13.95 7.66 15.53
CA LYS A 125 -12.55 7.73 15.08
C LYS A 125 -11.93 6.36 15.22
N LEU A 126 -12.04 5.57 14.16
CA LEU A 126 -11.33 4.30 14.07
C LEU A 126 -9.86 4.58 13.77
N GLU A 127 -8.97 3.98 14.54
CA GLU A 127 -7.53 4.03 14.33
C GLU A 127 -6.99 2.60 14.36
N GLY A 128 -5.97 2.31 13.55
CA GLY A 128 -5.40 0.98 13.49
C GLY A 128 -3.99 0.95 12.91
N GLN A 129 -3.48 -0.27 12.71
CA GLN A 129 -2.21 -0.54 12.04
C GLN A 129 -2.41 -1.52 10.90
N VAL A 130 -1.69 -1.33 9.80
CA VAL A 130 -1.66 -2.30 8.71
C VAL A 130 -0.90 -3.53 9.19
N VAL A 131 -1.56 -4.69 9.12
CA VAL A 131 -0.96 -5.98 9.49
C VAL A 131 -0.62 -6.84 8.27
N ALA A 132 -1.24 -6.54 7.12
CA ALA A 132 -0.92 -7.21 5.87
C ALA A 132 -1.31 -6.35 4.67
N VAL A 133 -0.54 -6.45 3.59
CA VAL A 133 -0.94 -6.02 2.25
C VAL A 133 -1.60 -7.21 1.58
N VAL A 134 -2.92 -7.10 1.34
CA VAL A 134 -3.72 -8.17 0.74
C VAL A 134 -3.50 -8.21 -0.77
N GLN A 135 -3.43 -7.02 -1.38
CA GLN A 135 -3.20 -6.88 -2.82
C GLN A 135 -2.51 -5.56 -3.10
N ARG A 136 -1.44 -5.59 -3.87
CA ARG A 136 -0.79 -4.39 -4.39
C ARG A 136 -1.67 -3.71 -5.43
N ALA A 137 -1.76 -2.39 -5.36
CA ALA A 137 -2.44 -1.60 -6.38
C ALA A 137 -1.67 -1.60 -7.70
N ARG A 138 -0.34 -1.57 -7.61
CA ARG A 138 0.60 -1.55 -8.73
C ARG A 138 1.94 -2.12 -8.32
N ASP A 139 2.70 -2.60 -9.28
CA ASP A 139 4.08 -3.08 -9.13
C ASP A 139 5.12 -2.13 -9.72
N ARG A 140 4.66 -1.11 -10.48
CA ARG A 140 5.50 -0.11 -11.14
C ARG A 140 5.22 1.28 -10.62
N TYR A 141 6.28 2.05 -10.46
CA TYR A 141 6.27 3.38 -9.88
C TYR A 141 7.12 4.32 -10.71
N VAL A 142 6.66 5.54 -10.91
CA VAL A 142 7.37 6.58 -11.64
C VAL A 142 7.95 7.58 -10.66
N GLY A 143 9.11 8.11 -10.97
CA GLY A 143 9.76 9.15 -10.18
C GLY A 143 11.07 9.58 -10.78
N THR A 144 11.78 10.48 -10.08
CA THR A 144 13.08 10.98 -10.48
C THR A 144 14.18 10.16 -9.82
N LEU A 145 15.12 9.71 -10.61
CA LEU A 145 16.29 8.98 -10.16
C LEU A 145 17.32 9.93 -9.53
N GLN A 146 17.72 9.66 -8.31
CA GLN A 146 18.84 10.32 -7.64
C GLN A 146 19.98 9.33 -7.48
N VAL A 147 21.11 9.60 -8.15
CA VAL A 147 22.25 8.69 -8.21
C VAL A 147 23.46 9.31 -7.52
N THR A 148 24.04 8.57 -6.58
CA THR A 148 25.31 8.88 -5.95
C THR A 148 26.33 7.77 -6.26
N PRO A 149 27.63 7.95 -5.98
CA PRO A 149 28.61 6.89 -6.20
C PRO A 149 28.37 5.60 -5.41
N GLN A 150 27.61 5.66 -4.31
CA GLN A 150 27.40 4.54 -3.40
C GLN A 150 26.00 3.93 -3.51
N HIS A 151 24.99 4.73 -3.89
CA HIS A 151 23.58 4.30 -3.91
C HIS A 151 22.76 5.13 -4.87
N ALA A 152 21.59 4.63 -5.21
CA ALA A 152 20.59 5.36 -5.97
C ALA A 152 19.22 5.21 -5.31
N PHE A 153 18.39 6.25 -5.48
CA PHE A 153 16.99 6.27 -5.04
C PHE A 153 16.10 6.73 -6.15
N LEU A 154 14.90 6.13 -6.21
CA LEU A 154 13.78 6.73 -6.93
C LEU A 154 13.03 7.62 -5.94
N VAL A 155 12.97 8.89 -6.22
CA VAL A 155 12.16 9.86 -5.48
C VAL A 155 10.84 10.04 -6.19
N THR A 156 9.75 9.69 -5.52
CA THR A 156 8.40 9.86 -6.07
C THR A 156 7.92 11.29 -5.91
N ASP A 157 7.20 11.82 -6.90
CA ASP A 157 6.80 13.24 -6.88
C ASP A 157 5.79 13.58 -5.79
N THR A 158 5.13 12.58 -5.21
CA THR A 158 4.18 12.81 -4.11
C THR A 158 4.31 11.78 -2.99
N ARG A 159 4.26 12.24 -1.74
CA ARG A 159 4.17 11.37 -0.56
C ARG A 159 2.89 10.53 -0.50
N LYS A 160 1.94 10.78 -1.39
CA LYS A 160 0.72 9.98 -1.53
C LYS A 160 0.97 8.59 -2.10
N VAL A 161 2.13 8.36 -2.69
CA VAL A 161 2.54 7.04 -3.21
C VAL A 161 3.11 6.19 -2.08
N GLY A 162 4.09 6.71 -1.35
CA GLY A 162 4.80 6.00 -0.30
C GLY A 162 6.24 6.52 -0.14
N PRO A 163 7.12 5.75 0.52
CA PRO A 163 8.52 6.10 0.68
C PRO A 163 9.31 5.93 -0.62
N ASP A 164 10.47 6.59 -0.69
CA ASP A 164 11.41 6.47 -1.79
C ASP A 164 11.98 5.06 -1.92
N PHE A 165 12.27 4.63 -3.15
CA PHE A 165 12.81 3.30 -3.42
C PHE A 165 14.33 3.32 -3.45
N TYR A 166 14.95 2.38 -2.75
CA TYR A 166 16.36 2.09 -2.94
C TYR A 166 16.58 1.29 -4.22
N ILE A 167 17.49 1.77 -5.10
CA ILE A 167 17.82 1.12 -6.37
C ILE A 167 19.28 0.69 -6.33
N PRO A 168 19.59 -0.61 -6.38
CA PRO A 168 20.95 -1.08 -6.51
C PRO A 168 21.61 -0.52 -7.78
N LEU A 169 22.85 -0.03 -7.71
CA LEU A 169 23.56 0.59 -8.86
C LEU A 169 23.64 -0.30 -10.11
N LYS A 170 23.57 -1.63 -9.93
CA LYS A 170 23.54 -2.60 -11.03
C LYS A 170 22.18 -2.69 -11.74
N GLN A 171 21.13 -2.07 -11.17
CA GLN A 171 19.77 -2.16 -11.65
C GLN A 171 19.22 -0.82 -12.16
N LEU A 172 20.11 0.07 -12.60
CA LEU A 172 19.76 1.38 -13.14
C LEU A 172 19.30 1.34 -14.59
N ALA A 173 19.51 0.25 -15.32
CA ALA A 173 19.16 0.10 -16.75
C ALA A 173 19.64 1.26 -17.64
N GLY A 174 20.79 1.87 -17.30
CA GLY A 174 21.33 3.02 -18.01
C GLY A 174 20.80 4.39 -17.56
N GLY A 175 19.87 4.43 -16.60
CA GLY A 175 19.36 5.67 -16.01
C GLY A 175 20.45 6.46 -15.29
N LYS A 176 20.38 7.77 -15.39
CA LYS A 176 21.32 8.74 -14.81
C LYS A 176 20.65 9.56 -13.72
N ASP A 177 21.47 10.29 -12.99
CA ASP A 177 20.99 11.27 -12.02
C ASP A 177 20.09 12.33 -12.68
N GLY A 178 18.90 12.54 -12.15
CA GLY A 178 17.90 13.46 -12.67
C GLY A 178 16.93 12.88 -13.70
N ASP A 179 17.16 11.67 -14.21
CA ASP A 179 16.24 11.05 -15.16
C ASP A 179 14.90 10.66 -14.49
N MET A 180 13.82 10.84 -15.24
CA MET A 180 12.55 10.21 -14.92
C MET A 180 12.56 8.75 -15.37
N VAL A 181 12.22 7.86 -14.47
CA VAL A 181 12.27 6.41 -14.70
C VAL A 181 11.05 5.70 -14.17
N VAL A 182 10.80 4.53 -14.75
CA VAL A 182 9.83 3.56 -14.23
C VAL A 182 10.60 2.50 -13.45
N VAL A 183 10.23 2.28 -12.20
CA VAL A 183 10.81 1.29 -11.31
C VAL A 183 9.80 0.22 -10.97
N GLU A 184 10.20 -1.03 -11.08
CA GLU A 184 9.45 -2.20 -10.60
C GLU A 184 9.88 -2.55 -9.19
N LEU A 185 8.91 -2.70 -8.28
CA LEU A 185 9.15 -3.14 -6.90
C LEU A 185 9.68 -4.58 -6.92
N THR A 186 10.84 -4.80 -6.28
CA THR A 186 11.44 -6.13 -6.17
C THR A 186 11.29 -6.73 -4.79
N LYS A 187 11.41 -5.92 -3.74
CA LYS A 187 11.33 -6.38 -2.36
C LYS A 187 10.97 -5.25 -1.39
N TRP A 188 10.07 -5.54 -0.45
CA TRP A 188 9.82 -4.69 0.71
C TRP A 188 9.18 -5.50 1.84
N ASP A 189 10.01 -6.14 2.66
CA ASP A 189 9.58 -7.03 3.75
C ASP A 189 9.65 -6.35 5.12
N ASP A 190 10.37 -5.25 5.23
CA ASP A 190 10.63 -4.54 6.48
C ASP A 190 10.29 -3.06 6.32
N ALA A 191 9.37 -2.58 7.15
CA ALA A 191 8.91 -1.18 7.13
C ALA A 191 9.97 -0.17 7.59
N GLU A 192 11.01 -0.62 8.31
CA GLU A 192 12.13 0.24 8.71
C GLU A 192 13.15 0.44 7.59
N GLN A 193 13.03 -0.31 6.49
CA GLN A 193 13.87 -0.22 5.31
C GLN A 193 13.11 0.39 4.13
N HIS A 194 13.87 1.01 3.23
CA HIS A 194 13.29 1.46 1.96
C HIS A 194 12.85 0.27 1.09
N PRO A 195 11.73 0.39 0.35
CA PRO A 195 11.40 -0.56 -0.69
C PRO A 195 12.54 -0.64 -1.70
N GLN A 196 12.86 -1.85 -2.15
CA GLN A 196 13.86 -2.07 -3.19
C GLN A 196 13.19 -2.20 -4.56
N GLY A 197 13.79 -1.56 -5.56
CA GLY A 197 13.30 -1.62 -6.92
C GLY A 197 14.41 -1.80 -7.94
N LYS A 198 14.01 -2.05 -9.17
CA LYS A 198 14.87 -2.04 -10.36
C LYS A 198 14.27 -1.10 -11.40
N VAL A 199 15.10 -0.33 -12.08
CA VAL A 199 14.66 0.46 -13.23
C VAL A 199 14.28 -0.50 -14.35
N VAL A 200 13.07 -0.37 -14.89
CA VAL A 200 12.57 -1.15 -16.04
C VAL A 200 12.49 -0.30 -17.29
N GLU A 201 12.41 1.02 -17.13
CA GLU A 201 12.36 1.95 -18.25
C GLU A 201 12.92 3.32 -17.84
N VAL A 202 13.65 3.95 -18.75
CA VAL A 202 14.14 5.33 -18.63
C VAL A 202 13.28 6.18 -19.57
N LEU A 203 12.49 7.10 -19.01
CA LEU A 203 11.56 7.94 -19.79
C LEU A 203 12.26 9.14 -20.42
N GLY A 204 13.29 9.67 -19.76
CA GLY A 204 14.07 10.81 -20.23
C GLY A 204 14.38 11.81 -19.10
N GLU A 205 14.84 13.00 -19.49
CA GLU A 205 15.14 14.07 -18.53
C GLU A 205 13.85 14.67 -17.98
N ARG A 206 13.85 14.99 -16.69
CA ARG A 206 12.75 15.68 -16.03
C ARG A 206 12.52 17.06 -16.64
N GLY A 207 11.25 17.41 -16.92
CA GLY A 207 10.87 18.69 -17.53
C GLY A 207 10.79 18.66 -19.05
N ASP A 208 11.23 17.59 -19.69
CA ASP A 208 10.94 17.37 -21.09
C ASP A 208 9.47 17.01 -21.29
N HIS A 209 8.82 17.60 -22.30
CA HIS A 209 7.38 17.47 -22.51
C HIS A 209 6.93 16.01 -22.72
N ASP A 210 7.64 15.28 -23.57
CA ASP A 210 7.28 13.90 -23.88
C ASP A 210 7.54 12.98 -22.68
N THR A 211 8.62 13.24 -21.95
CA THR A 211 8.95 12.54 -20.70
C THR A 211 7.85 12.70 -19.65
N GLU A 212 7.35 13.92 -19.44
CA GLU A 212 6.28 14.20 -18.46
C GLU A 212 4.96 13.53 -18.88
N ILE A 213 4.63 13.54 -20.18
CA ILE A 213 3.45 12.85 -20.70
C ILE A 213 3.55 11.33 -20.49
N HIS A 214 4.69 10.73 -20.81
CA HIS A 214 4.91 9.30 -20.62
C HIS A 214 4.85 8.93 -19.12
N ALA A 215 5.39 9.76 -18.24
CA ALA A 215 5.30 9.58 -16.81
C ALA A 215 3.84 9.52 -16.32
N ILE A 216 3.00 10.45 -16.80
CA ILE A 216 1.56 10.46 -16.47
C ILE A 216 0.88 9.19 -17.01
N LEU A 217 1.14 8.79 -18.25
CA LEU A 217 0.55 7.59 -18.82
C LEU A 217 0.89 6.34 -17.99
N HIS A 218 2.16 6.22 -17.56
CA HIS A 218 2.60 5.13 -16.69
C HIS A 218 1.93 5.18 -15.30
N GLU A 219 1.82 6.37 -14.71
CA GLU A 219 1.20 6.54 -13.39
C GLU A 219 -0.26 6.06 -13.37
N TYR A 220 -0.98 6.32 -14.47
CA TYR A 220 -2.38 5.91 -14.62
C TYR A 220 -2.56 4.54 -15.29
N GLY A 221 -1.48 3.84 -15.61
CA GLY A 221 -1.52 2.54 -16.28
C GLY A 221 -2.10 2.61 -17.70
N LEU A 222 -1.98 3.76 -18.36
CA LEU A 222 -2.45 3.96 -19.73
C LEU A 222 -1.38 3.48 -20.72
N PRO A 223 -1.77 2.72 -21.76
CA PRO A 223 -0.84 2.29 -22.78
C PRO A 223 -0.41 3.50 -23.65
N TYR A 224 0.87 3.61 -23.93
CA TYR A 224 1.43 4.62 -24.83
C TYR A 224 2.17 4.01 -26.04
N HIS A 225 2.28 2.69 -26.08
CA HIS A 225 2.67 1.91 -27.26
C HIS A 225 1.47 1.12 -27.76
N PHE A 226 1.34 1.09 -29.08
CA PHE A 226 0.35 0.21 -29.68
C PHE A 226 0.80 -1.26 -29.55
N PRO A 227 -0.12 -2.23 -29.46
CA PRO A 227 0.22 -3.64 -29.56
C PRO A 227 0.96 -3.93 -30.89
N GLU A 228 1.94 -4.83 -30.85
CA GLU A 228 2.76 -5.18 -32.02
C GLU A 228 1.93 -5.57 -33.24
N ALA A 229 0.76 -6.19 -33.04
CA ALA A 229 -0.16 -6.54 -34.13
C ALA A 229 -0.71 -5.29 -34.82
N VAL A 230 -1.01 -4.23 -34.07
CA VAL A 230 -1.52 -2.96 -34.62
C VAL A 230 -0.40 -2.21 -35.38
N GLU A 231 0.82 -2.21 -34.85
CA GLU A 231 1.97 -1.60 -35.51
C GLU A 231 2.24 -2.28 -36.86
N LYS A 232 2.23 -3.63 -36.90
CA LYS A 232 2.37 -4.38 -38.14
C LYS A 232 1.24 -4.12 -39.14
N GLU A 233 0.00 -3.97 -38.72
CA GLU A 233 -1.11 -3.61 -39.59
C GLU A 233 -0.92 -2.18 -40.15
N THR A 234 -0.47 -1.26 -39.30
CA THR A 234 -0.20 0.14 -39.72
C THR A 234 0.93 0.22 -40.73
N GLU A 235 2.02 -0.52 -40.52
CA GLU A 235 3.14 -0.61 -41.48
C GLU A 235 2.72 -1.19 -42.83
N ALA A 236 1.72 -2.07 -42.85
CA ALA A 236 1.18 -2.66 -44.06
C ALA A 236 0.26 -1.72 -44.85
N ILE A 237 -0.18 -0.60 -44.27
CA ILE A 237 -1.03 0.38 -44.93
C ILE A 237 -0.17 1.22 -45.92
N PRO A 238 -0.50 1.23 -47.21
CA PRO A 238 0.24 2.03 -48.20
C PRO A 238 0.14 3.53 -47.85
N GLU A 239 1.26 4.25 -47.86
CA GLU A 239 1.28 5.71 -47.65
C GLU A 239 0.54 6.48 -48.76
N THR A 240 0.40 5.86 -49.94
CA THR A 240 -0.26 6.47 -51.12
C THR A 240 -1.64 5.86 -51.33
N LEU A 241 -2.62 6.71 -51.60
CA LEU A 241 -3.94 6.27 -51.99
C LEU A 241 -3.95 5.69 -53.39
N ASP A 242 -4.60 4.53 -53.59
CA ASP A 242 -4.81 3.96 -54.89
C ASP A 242 -5.53 4.98 -55.81
N PRO A 243 -5.01 5.26 -57.01
CA PRO A 243 -5.64 6.14 -57.98
C PRO A 243 -7.08 5.76 -58.35
N LYS A 244 -7.44 4.46 -58.26
CA LYS A 244 -8.82 3.97 -58.44
C LYS A 244 -9.73 4.41 -57.32
N GLU A 245 -9.22 4.38 -56.09
CA GLU A 245 -9.97 4.84 -54.93
C GLU A 245 -10.19 6.35 -54.96
N ILE A 246 -9.19 7.14 -55.37
CA ILE A 246 -9.34 8.59 -55.53
C ILE A 246 -10.44 8.90 -56.55
N LYS A 247 -10.46 8.20 -57.68
CA LYS A 247 -11.50 8.39 -58.74
C LYS A 247 -12.90 7.99 -58.29
N ARG A 248 -13.01 7.06 -57.37
CA ARG A 248 -14.28 6.58 -56.80
C ARG A 248 -14.89 7.56 -55.81
N ARG A 249 -14.08 8.32 -55.14
CA ARG A 249 -14.52 9.28 -54.11
C ARG A 249 -15.00 10.59 -54.74
N ARG A 250 -15.94 11.25 -54.06
CA ARG A 250 -16.36 12.61 -54.40
C ARG A 250 -15.23 13.57 -54.05
N ASP A 251 -14.81 14.39 -55.01
CA ASP A 251 -13.83 15.45 -54.80
C ASP A 251 -14.50 16.63 -54.09
N LEU A 252 -14.01 16.95 -52.88
CA LEU A 252 -14.48 18.08 -52.08
C LEU A 252 -13.40 19.13 -51.85
N ARG A 253 -12.27 19.06 -52.57
CA ARG A 253 -11.14 19.98 -52.36
C ARG A 253 -11.48 21.45 -52.64
N ASP A 254 -12.42 21.69 -53.56
CA ASP A 254 -12.92 23.03 -53.90
C ASP A 254 -14.20 23.41 -53.09
N THR A 255 -14.62 22.58 -52.17
CA THR A 255 -15.81 22.85 -51.34
C THR A 255 -15.34 23.41 -49.98
N LEU A 256 -15.84 24.62 -49.66
CA LEU A 256 -15.59 25.18 -48.31
C LEU A 256 -16.23 24.28 -47.26
N THR A 257 -15.38 23.65 -46.45
CA THR A 257 -15.77 22.78 -45.37
C THR A 257 -15.21 23.30 -44.03
N PHE A 258 -15.99 23.16 -42.98
CA PHE A 258 -15.57 23.48 -41.62
C PHE A 258 -16.17 22.46 -40.63
N THR A 259 -15.50 22.26 -39.51
CA THR A 259 -16.00 21.45 -38.41
C THR A 259 -16.61 22.35 -37.36
N ILE A 260 -17.69 21.88 -36.72
CA ILE A 260 -18.27 22.50 -35.54
C ILE A 260 -18.13 21.48 -34.42
N ASP A 261 -17.26 21.78 -33.46
CA ASP A 261 -17.14 20.95 -32.27
C ASP A 261 -18.28 21.29 -31.31
N PRO A 262 -18.96 20.30 -30.71
CA PRO A 262 -19.95 20.56 -29.67
C PRO A 262 -19.25 21.20 -28.47
N VAL A 263 -19.92 22.19 -27.87
CA VAL A 263 -19.46 22.89 -26.66
C VAL A 263 -19.65 21.99 -25.44
#